data_871752731568d7335a625502eaad7aa1
#
_entry.id   871752731568d7335a625502eaad7aa1
#
_cell.length_a   1.000
_cell.length_b   1.000
_cell.length_c   1.000
_cell.angle_alpha   90.00
_cell.angle_beta   90.00
_cell.angle_gamma   90.00
#
_symmetry.space_group_name_H-M   'P 1'
#
loop_
_entity.id
_entity.type
_entity.pdbx_description
1 polymer ?
#
loop_
_entity_poly.entity_id
_entity_poly.type
_entity_poly.pdbx_seq_one_letter_code
_entity_poly.pdbx_strand_id
1 'polypeptide(L)'
;MHLRQLTIPLLTLLPLLAAAGGKQTPERHAAATAAVAGTAGEEPAAADTVIVVDKVQVTAIKQGMVLRSQPVAATIVGSRAIERERIGALKHLSQQVPNFYAPDYGSRMTSSIYVRGLGARIDQPVMGLNIDNVPVLNKDNYDTELADAERIEVLRGPQSTLYGRNTMGGVINVYTLSPLSYEGVRLSAEYGSGDSYKFRASSYYKLTPDLGMAVTGYYTHTGGFFENLATGDKCDWERLGGGRWKTQWRSRTGLRIDNTLSFSVLEQGGYPYAYVGDDIIGDDGRPVVRRGEIRYHDPCSYRRTALSDGLTIRYDAGSFTVASITSYQYSDDEMILDQDFLPLSYFTLRQARTEHSVTEDLVFRSRGDKAYRWLLGAFGFYRHGTMNAPVHFKQTGIEELILKYANENDQSYHYSWGLKDGTGGDELFLGSDFRMPSAGGALYHESNYTLGRWRFTAGLRFDFEHARLRYRNHTDTR
;
A
#
# COMPACT_ATOMS: atom_id res chain seq x y z
N MET A 1 -14.11 31.40 -8.96
CA MET A 1 -15.30 31.38 -8.10
C MET A 1 -14.99 30.52 -6.90
N HIS A 2 -14.82 31.18 -5.76
CA HIS A 2 -14.55 30.75 -4.38
C HIS A 2 -14.07 29.32 -4.07
N LEU A 3 -12.74 29.20 -3.88
CA LEU A 3 -12.14 28.18 -3.02
C LEU A 3 -12.65 28.39 -1.58
N ARG A 4 -13.45 27.48 -1.08
CA ARG A 4 -13.66 27.32 0.36
C ARG A 4 -12.44 26.54 0.91
N GLN A 5 -11.57 27.27 1.56
CA GLN A 5 -10.58 26.70 2.46
C GLN A 5 -11.34 25.97 3.58
N LEU A 6 -11.30 24.64 3.57
CA LEU A 6 -11.64 23.85 4.73
C LEU A 6 -10.43 23.90 5.67
N THR A 7 -10.43 24.87 6.54
CA THR A 7 -9.61 24.86 7.76
C THR A 7 -10.17 23.78 8.66
N ILE A 8 -9.50 22.64 8.69
CA ILE A 8 -9.70 21.62 9.73
C ILE A 8 -9.11 22.21 11.01
N PRO A 9 -9.88 22.41 12.08
CA PRO A 9 -9.31 22.82 13.33
C PRO A 9 -8.44 21.66 13.85
N LEU A 10 -7.15 21.94 14.03
CA LEU A 10 -6.22 21.09 14.76
C LEU A 10 -6.73 20.99 16.18
N LEU A 11 -7.45 19.93 16.50
CA LEU A 11 -7.87 19.62 17.86
C LEU A 11 -6.62 19.23 18.63
N THR A 12 -6.10 20.19 19.39
CA THR A 12 -5.07 19.98 20.41
C THR A 12 -5.66 19.14 21.52
N LEU A 13 -5.53 17.85 21.42
CA LEU A 13 -5.69 16.92 22.55
C LEU A 13 -4.33 16.72 23.21
N LEU A 14 -3.98 17.67 24.08
CA LEU A 14 -3.01 17.42 25.14
C LEU A 14 -3.72 16.59 26.22
N PRO A 15 -3.28 15.38 26.56
CA PRO A 15 -3.75 14.73 27.76
C PRO A 15 -3.09 15.38 28.97
N LEU A 16 -3.93 15.83 29.88
CA LEU A 16 -3.56 16.21 31.25
C LEU A 16 -2.72 15.10 31.89
N LEU A 17 -1.47 15.38 32.17
CA LEU A 17 -0.71 14.64 33.18
C LEU A 17 -1.23 15.03 34.56
N ALA A 18 -2.13 14.22 35.10
CA ALA A 18 -2.46 14.27 36.53
C ALA A 18 -1.40 13.48 37.29
N ALA A 19 -0.63 14.17 38.07
CA ALA A 19 0.29 13.62 39.04
C ALA A 19 -0.48 12.85 40.12
N ALA A 20 -0.22 11.55 40.21
CA ALA A 20 -0.50 10.77 41.42
C ALA A 20 0.84 10.29 41.97
N GLY A 21 1.26 10.91 43.07
CA GLY A 21 2.42 10.51 43.80
C GLY A 21 2.23 9.16 44.51
N GLY A 22 3.08 8.21 44.20
CA GLY A 22 3.25 6.97 44.91
C GLY A 22 4.73 6.69 45.07
N LYS A 23 5.21 6.80 46.32
CA LYS A 23 6.56 6.41 46.70
C LYS A 23 6.76 4.92 46.50
N GLN A 24 7.74 4.54 45.70
CA GLN A 24 8.42 3.25 45.85
C GLN A 24 9.91 3.39 45.55
N THR A 25 10.69 2.77 46.40
CA THR A 25 12.13 2.70 46.52
C THR A 25 12.81 2.14 45.27
N PRO A 26 14.06 2.55 44.98
CA PRO A 26 14.75 2.13 43.79
C PRO A 26 15.54 0.84 44.03
N GLU A 27 15.26 -0.19 43.26
CA GLU A 27 16.23 -1.25 43.02
C GLU A 27 17.01 -0.96 41.74
N ARG A 28 18.32 -0.95 41.94
CA ARG A 28 19.33 -0.66 40.90
C ARG A 28 19.41 -1.83 39.93
N HIS A 29 19.27 -1.54 38.66
CA HIS A 29 20.05 -2.24 37.65
C HIS A 29 20.67 -1.21 36.70
N ALA A 30 21.97 -1.02 36.90
CA ALA A 30 22.84 -0.25 36.04
C ALA A 30 23.10 -1.04 34.74
N ALA A 31 22.76 -0.48 33.62
CA ALA A 31 23.31 -0.90 32.34
C ALA A 31 24.47 0.03 31.99
N ALA A 32 25.65 -0.51 32.07
CA ALA A 32 26.87 0.20 31.81
C ALA A 32 27.11 0.36 30.31
N THR A 33 27.43 1.57 29.92
CA THR A 33 28.09 1.90 28.66
C THR A 33 29.54 1.41 28.75
N ALA A 34 29.93 0.48 27.90
CA ALA A 34 31.31 0.06 27.78
C ALA A 34 31.96 0.70 26.56
N ALA A 35 32.98 1.52 26.84
CA ALA A 35 33.93 2.01 25.88
C ALA A 35 34.94 0.92 25.52
N VAL A 36 35.34 0.90 24.26
CA VAL A 36 36.29 -0.02 23.66
C VAL A 36 37.72 0.28 24.15
N ALA A 37 38.42 -0.75 24.58
CA ALA A 37 39.87 -0.84 24.51
C ALA A 37 40.26 -2.29 24.18
N GLY A 38 40.97 -2.48 23.08
CA GLY A 38 41.34 -3.77 22.57
C GLY A 38 42.46 -4.44 23.35
N THR A 39 42.39 -5.77 23.46
CA THR A 39 43.59 -6.65 23.51
C THR A 39 43.24 -7.93 22.77
N ALA A 40 44.16 -8.35 21.90
CA ALA A 40 44.12 -9.62 21.19
C ALA A 40 44.28 -10.78 22.16
N GLY A 41 43.46 -11.84 21.98
CA GLY A 41 43.65 -13.10 22.71
C GLY A 41 42.49 -14.04 22.49
N GLU A 42 42.79 -15.15 21.79
CA GLU A 42 42.09 -16.43 21.72
C GLU A 42 40.60 -16.47 21.34
N GLU A 43 40.33 -17.01 20.13
CA GLU A 43 39.04 -17.50 19.72
C GLU A 43 38.59 -18.64 20.66
N PRO A 44 37.40 -18.49 21.31
CA PRO A 44 36.71 -19.68 21.81
C PRO A 44 35.97 -20.32 20.65
N ALA A 45 36.16 -21.66 20.54
CA ALA A 45 35.46 -22.52 19.61
C ALA A 45 33.97 -22.16 19.51
N ALA A 46 33.47 -22.10 18.28
CA ALA A 46 32.07 -21.85 17.96
C ALA A 46 31.18 -22.84 18.71
N ALA A 47 30.58 -22.38 19.79
CA ALA A 47 29.46 -23.07 20.38
C ALA A 47 28.33 -23.03 19.35
N ASP A 48 27.92 -24.21 18.90
CA ASP A 48 26.77 -24.43 18.03
C ASP A 48 25.53 -23.84 18.71
N THR A 49 25.27 -22.57 18.46
CA THR A 49 24.09 -21.90 18.99
C THR A 49 22.90 -22.43 18.20
N VAL A 50 22.27 -23.47 18.72
CA VAL A 50 20.98 -23.91 18.25
C VAL A 50 20.02 -22.74 18.42
N ILE A 51 19.81 -22.01 17.34
CA ILE A 51 18.76 -20.98 17.28
C ILE A 51 17.45 -21.76 17.38
N VAL A 52 16.88 -21.81 18.57
CA VAL A 52 15.50 -22.27 18.78
C VAL A 52 14.63 -21.23 18.05
N VAL A 53 14.28 -21.53 16.82
CA VAL A 53 13.27 -20.76 16.10
C VAL A 53 11.97 -21.02 16.84
N ASP A 54 11.52 -20.05 17.63
CA ASP A 54 10.20 -20.09 18.26
C ASP A 54 9.18 -20.55 17.23
N LYS A 55 8.32 -21.48 17.64
CA LYS A 55 7.23 -21.98 16.78
C LYS A 55 6.38 -20.78 16.39
N VAL A 56 6.66 -20.19 15.23
CA VAL A 56 5.88 -19.10 14.70
C VAL A 56 4.50 -19.65 14.37
N GLN A 57 3.55 -19.44 15.25
CA GLN A 57 2.15 -19.72 14.99
C GLN A 57 1.63 -18.66 14.03
N VAL A 58 1.34 -19.08 12.81
CA VAL A 58 0.55 -18.25 11.88
C VAL A 58 -0.86 -18.11 12.48
N THR A 59 -1.15 -16.93 13.01
CA THR A 59 -2.43 -16.63 13.66
C THR A 59 -3.41 -15.94 12.72
N ALA A 60 -3.29 -16.15 11.41
CA ALA A 60 -4.30 -15.71 10.48
C ALA A 60 -5.67 -16.31 10.86
N ILE A 61 -6.72 -15.49 10.89
CA ILE A 61 -8.09 -15.97 11.19
C ILE A 61 -8.47 -17.13 10.28
N LYS A 62 -8.04 -17.06 9.03
CA LYS A 62 -8.29 -18.06 8.00
C LYS A 62 -7.36 -19.27 8.04
N GLN A 63 -6.23 -19.20 8.74
CA GLN A 63 -5.26 -20.30 8.80
C GLN A 63 -4.89 -20.60 10.25
N GLY A 64 -5.36 -21.69 10.77
CA GLY A 64 -5.10 -22.13 12.15
C GLY A 64 -3.97 -23.15 12.28
N MET A 65 -3.04 -23.22 11.33
CA MET A 65 -1.99 -24.22 11.29
C MET A 65 -0.60 -23.60 11.43
N VAL A 66 0.33 -24.35 12.05
CA VAL A 66 1.75 -23.99 12.05
C VAL A 66 2.24 -23.96 10.60
N LEU A 67 2.90 -22.87 10.20
CA LEU A 67 3.35 -22.64 8.82
C LEU A 67 4.13 -23.83 8.23
N ARG A 68 5.01 -24.45 9.03
CA ARG A 68 5.80 -25.62 8.63
C ARG A 68 4.95 -26.81 8.17
N SER A 69 3.68 -26.87 8.56
CA SER A 69 2.78 -27.97 8.20
C SER A 69 1.82 -27.65 7.06
N GLN A 70 1.94 -26.48 6.45
CA GLN A 70 1.11 -26.08 5.31
C GLN A 70 1.83 -26.38 3.99
N PRO A 71 1.13 -26.86 2.96
CA PRO A 71 1.72 -27.12 1.64
C PRO A 71 1.83 -25.83 0.82
N VAL A 72 2.32 -24.74 1.43
CA VAL A 72 2.43 -23.41 0.83
C VAL A 72 3.83 -22.88 1.03
N ALA A 73 4.43 -22.36 -0.04
CA ALA A 73 5.69 -21.64 0.05
C ALA A 73 5.47 -20.30 0.76
N ALA A 74 5.95 -20.17 1.97
CA ALA A 74 5.77 -18.96 2.76
C ALA A 74 7.10 -18.39 3.24
N THR A 75 7.16 -17.09 3.37
CA THR A 75 8.25 -16.35 4.03
C THR A 75 7.64 -15.51 5.13
N ILE A 76 8.24 -15.60 6.33
CA ILE A 76 7.86 -14.75 7.47
C ILE A 76 9.03 -13.82 7.74
N VAL A 77 8.73 -12.51 7.76
CA VAL A 77 9.64 -11.44 8.14
C VAL A 77 9.17 -10.91 9.48
N GLY A 78 9.87 -11.25 10.56
CA GLY A 78 9.54 -10.81 11.92
C GLY A 78 10.09 -9.41 12.23
N SER A 79 9.68 -8.84 13.37
CA SER A 79 10.01 -7.46 13.78
C SER A 79 11.51 -7.16 13.78
N ARG A 80 12.35 -8.08 14.25
CA ARG A 80 13.81 -7.90 14.23
C ARG A 80 14.37 -7.77 12.81
N ALA A 81 13.86 -8.52 11.84
CA ALA A 81 14.26 -8.42 10.45
C ALA A 81 13.72 -7.13 9.83
N ILE A 82 12.48 -6.74 10.13
CA ILE A 82 11.87 -5.47 9.68
C ILE A 82 12.72 -4.29 10.12
N GLU A 83 13.15 -4.27 11.38
CA GLU A 83 14.00 -3.21 11.93
C GLU A 83 15.41 -3.23 11.36
N ARG A 84 16.08 -4.38 11.36
CA ARG A 84 17.47 -4.53 10.89
C ARG A 84 17.62 -4.20 9.42
N GLU A 85 16.70 -4.66 8.57
CA GLU A 85 16.72 -4.46 7.13
C GLU A 85 15.97 -3.18 6.70
N ARG A 86 15.47 -2.39 7.67
CA ARG A 86 14.76 -1.11 7.44
C ARG A 86 13.58 -1.25 6.47
N ILE A 87 12.78 -2.31 6.64
CA ILE A 87 11.61 -2.57 5.81
C ILE A 87 10.49 -1.61 6.20
N GLY A 88 10.37 -0.49 5.51
CA GLY A 88 9.34 0.52 5.74
C GLY A 88 8.18 0.47 4.74
N ALA A 89 8.34 -0.25 3.62
CA ALA A 89 7.32 -0.41 2.59
C ALA A 89 7.38 -1.81 1.98
N LEU A 90 6.29 -2.27 1.35
CA LEU A 90 6.24 -3.60 0.74
C LEU A 90 7.29 -3.83 -0.36
N LYS A 91 7.69 -2.78 -1.08
CA LYS A 91 8.75 -2.88 -2.12
C LYS A 91 10.08 -3.39 -1.56
N HIS A 92 10.40 -3.09 -0.30
CA HIS A 92 11.62 -3.56 0.35
C HIS A 92 11.63 -5.09 0.59
N LEU A 93 10.47 -5.75 0.55
CA LEU A 93 10.38 -7.21 0.63
C LEU A 93 11.02 -7.92 -0.57
N SER A 94 11.24 -7.21 -1.69
CA SER A 94 11.93 -7.76 -2.87
C SER A 94 13.34 -8.30 -2.54
N GLN A 95 13.98 -7.77 -1.50
CA GLN A 95 15.31 -8.21 -1.05
C GLN A 95 15.25 -9.42 -0.11
N GLN A 96 14.10 -9.69 0.50
CA GLN A 96 13.95 -10.70 1.55
C GLN A 96 13.14 -11.92 1.12
N VAL A 97 12.25 -11.76 0.15
CA VAL A 97 11.31 -12.79 -0.27
C VAL A 97 11.69 -13.36 -1.63
N PRO A 98 12.10 -14.64 -1.72
CA PRO A 98 12.44 -15.25 -3.00
C PRO A 98 11.28 -15.20 -4.00
N ASN A 99 11.59 -14.92 -5.27
CA ASN A 99 10.61 -14.83 -6.37
C ASN A 99 9.50 -13.80 -6.13
N PHE A 100 9.78 -12.76 -5.33
CA PHE A 100 8.94 -11.60 -5.12
C PHE A 100 9.67 -10.36 -5.65
N TYR A 101 8.99 -9.54 -6.42
CA TYR A 101 9.55 -8.32 -6.98
C TYR A 101 8.49 -7.22 -7.01
N ALA A 102 8.78 -6.11 -6.37
CA ALA A 102 7.97 -4.90 -6.37
C ALA A 102 8.82 -3.74 -6.89
N PRO A 103 8.83 -3.49 -8.22
CA PRO A 103 9.59 -2.39 -8.81
C PRO A 103 9.01 -1.04 -8.40
N ASP A 104 9.88 -0.05 -8.41
CA ASP A 104 9.50 1.34 -8.27
C ASP A 104 9.48 1.99 -9.66
N TYR A 105 8.33 2.45 -10.10
CA TYR A 105 8.14 3.10 -11.40
C TYR A 105 8.15 4.63 -11.30
N GLY A 106 8.61 5.18 -10.19
CA GLY A 106 8.67 6.62 -9.94
C GLY A 106 7.37 7.22 -9.39
N SER A 107 6.26 6.49 -9.46
CA SER A 107 5.00 6.88 -8.82
C SER A 107 4.39 5.67 -8.12
N ARG A 108 3.81 5.89 -6.95
CA ARG A 108 3.13 4.84 -6.19
C ARG A 108 1.89 4.30 -6.90
N MET A 109 1.23 5.12 -7.70
CA MET A 109 0.07 4.71 -8.49
C MET A 109 0.41 3.65 -9.54
N THR A 110 1.62 3.64 -10.08
CA THR A 110 2.05 2.67 -11.09
C THR A 110 2.76 1.46 -10.50
N SER A 111 2.96 1.41 -9.20
CA SER A 111 3.64 0.30 -8.54
C SER A 111 2.87 -1.00 -8.70
N SER A 112 3.60 -2.06 -8.95
CA SER A 112 3.07 -3.41 -9.17
C SER A 112 3.83 -4.42 -8.33
N ILE A 113 3.19 -5.54 -8.04
CA ILE A 113 3.83 -6.65 -7.34
C ILE A 113 3.85 -7.86 -8.25
N TYR A 114 5.04 -8.42 -8.43
CA TYR A 114 5.28 -9.65 -9.18
C TYR A 114 5.68 -10.78 -8.25
N VAL A 115 5.12 -11.96 -8.46
CA VAL A 115 5.51 -13.17 -7.75
C VAL A 115 5.64 -14.32 -8.74
N ARG A 116 6.77 -15.04 -8.74
CA ARG A 116 7.05 -16.13 -9.67
C ARG A 116 6.83 -15.75 -11.15
N GLY A 117 7.13 -14.51 -11.51
CA GLY A 117 6.92 -13.97 -12.86
C GLY A 117 5.49 -13.53 -13.18
N LEU A 118 4.51 -13.80 -12.31
CA LEU A 118 3.14 -13.30 -12.45
C LEU A 118 3.04 -11.90 -11.84
N GLY A 119 2.46 -10.96 -12.57
CA GLY A 119 2.24 -9.59 -12.12
C GLY A 119 1.35 -8.83 -13.09
N ALA A 120 0.78 -7.72 -12.63
CA ALA A 120 0.00 -6.81 -13.44
C ALA A 120 0.43 -5.37 -13.11
N ARG A 121 0.82 -4.63 -14.14
CA ARG A 121 1.19 -3.22 -13.99
C ARG A 121 -0.04 -2.35 -13.77
N ILE A 122 -1.15 -2.68 -14.42
CA ILE A 122 -2.38 -1.90 -14.43
C ILE A 122 -3.49 -2.75 -13.82
N ASP A 123 -4.35 -2.13 -13.02
CA ASP A 123 -5.59 -2.63 -12.43
C ASP A 123 -5.46 -3.76 -11.39
N GLN A 124 -5.71 -5.00 -11.77
CA GLN A 124 -5.91 -6.08 -10.80
C GLN A 124 -4.57 -6.63 -10.31
N PRO A 125 -4.24 -6.51 -9.01
CA PRO A 125 -3.03 -7.13 -8.48
C PRO A 125 -3.17 -8.65 -8.47
N VAL A 126 -2.04 -9.34 -8.64
CA VAL A 126 -1.98 -10.82 -8.51
C VAL A 126 -1.71 -11.28 -7.09
N MET A 127 -1.26 -10.35 -6.23
CA MET A 127 -1.05 -10.57 -4.80
C MET A 127 -2.07 -9.79 -4.00
N GLY A 128 -2.78 -10.46 -3.10
CA GLY A 128 -3.63 -9.80 -2.11
C GLY A 128 -2.81 -9.20 -0.98
N LEU A 129 -3.28 -8.12 -0.39
CA LEU A 129 -2.74 -7.53 0.83
C LEU A 129 -3.81 -7.51 1.91
N ASN A 130 -3.46 -8.00 3.10
CA ASN A 130 -4.28 -7.84 4.30
C ASN A 130 -3.44 -7.16 5.38
N ILE A 131 -4.05 -6.24 6.11
CA ILE A 131 -3.46 -5.59 7.29
C ILE A 131 -4.36 -5.90 8.48
N ASP A 132 -3.83 -6.59 9.49
CA ASP A 132 -4.61 -7.07 10.65
C ASP A 132 -5.89 -7.84 10.25
N ASN A 133 -5.81 -8.68 9.20
CA ASN A 133 -6.87 -9.46 8.55
C ASN A 133 -7.85 -8.66 7.67
N VAL A 134 -7.73 -7.35 7.57
CA VAL A 134 -8.54 -6.50 6.71
C VAL A 134 -7.97 -6.52 5.29
N PRO A 135 -8.73 -6.92 4.26
CA PRO A 135 -8.26 -6.92 2.88
C PRO A 135 -8.17 -5.48 2.34
N VAL A 136 -7.04 -5.13 1.74
CA VAL A 136 -6.87 -3.88 1.00
C VAL A 136 -7.35 -4.11 -0.43
N LEU A 137 -8.45 -3.45 -0.84
CA LEU A 137 -9.06 -3.69 -2.14
C LEU A 137 -8.39 -2.90 -3.27
N ASN A 138 -7.93 -1.68 -2.99
CA ASN A 138 -7.26 -0.84 -3.96
C ASN A 138 -5.74 -1.06 -3.91
N LYS A 139 -5.14 -1.50 -5.05
CA LYS A 139 -3.68 -1.75 -5.14
C LYS A 139 -2.84 -0.50 -4.89
N ASP A 140 -3.38 0.67 -5.19
CA ASP A 140 -2.65 1.93 -5.03
C ASP A 140 -2.44 2.29 -3.54
N ASN A 141 -3.14 1.58 -2.63
CA ASN A 141 -2.95 1.64 -1.19
C ASN A 141 -2.02 0.53 -0.65
N TYR A 142 -1.37 -0.27 -1.52
CA TYR A 142 -0.45 -1.34 -1.10
C TYR A 142 0.88 -0.83 -0.55
N ASP A 143 1.22 0.40 -0.79
CA ASP A 143 2.44 1.05 -0.30
C ASP A 143 2.34 1.57 1.14
N THR A 144 1.48 0.96 1.94
CA THR A 144 1.29 1.33 3.35
C THR A 144 2.59 1.36 4.13
N GLU A 145 2.70 2.31 5.07
CA GLU A 145 3.84 2.38 5.99
C GLU A 145 3.78 1.23 7.01
N LEU A 146 4.92 0.58 7.22
CA LEU A 146 5.08 -0.59 8.08
C LEU A 146 5.73 -0.27 9.43
N ALA A 147 5.60 0.97 9.89
CA ALA A 147 6.27 1.50 11.10
C ALA A 147 6.01 0.69 12.37
N ASP A 148 4.86 0.08 12.49
CA ASP A 148 4.39 -0.69 13.64
C ASP A 148 4.17 -2.19 13.32
N ALA A 149 4.70 -2.67 12.21
CA ALA A 149 4.57 -4.08 11.84
C ALA A 149 5.33 -4.98 12.84
N GLU A 150 4.63 -5.97 13.36
CA GLU A 150 5.20 -7.06 14.17
C GLU A 150 5.79 -8.14 13.28
N ARG A 151 5.06 -8.50 12.22
CA ARG A 151 5.49 -9.47 11.23
C ARG A 151 4.75 -9.30 9.91
N ILE A 152 5.42 -9.74 8.86
CA ILE A 152 4.89 -9.81 7.51
C ILE A 152 4.97 -11.26 7.03
N GLU A 153 3.86 -11.81 6.57
CA GLU A 153 3.77 -13.16 6.03
C GLU A 153 3.50 -13.06 4.54
N VAL A 154 4.38 -13.61 3.72
CA VAL A 154 4.21 -13.67 2.26
C VAL A 154 3.99 -15.11 1.86
N LEU A 155 2.74 -15.44 1.51
CA LEU A 155 2.34 -16.76 1.02
C LEU A 155 2.39 -16.71 -0.51
N ARG A 156 3.25 -17.52 -1.11
CA ARG A 156 3.50 -17.54 -2.56
C ARG A 156 2.84 -18.75 -3.21
N GLY A 157 1.96 -18.50 -4.14
CA GLY A 157 1.11 -19.45 -4.82
C GLY A 157 -0.36 -19.14 -4.58
N PRO A 158 -1.28 -19.72 -5.37
CA PRO A 158 -2.70 -19.41 -5.30
C PRO A 158 -3.29 -19.58 -3.89
N GLN A 159 -3.95 -18.54 -3.41
CA GLN A 159 -4.63 -18.49 -2.11
C GLN A 159 -6.13 -18.16 -2.27
N SER A 160 -6.66 -18.30 -3.47
CA SER A 160 -7.98 -17.81 -3.85
C SER A 160 -9.12 -18.48 -3.07
N THR A 161 -8.99 -19.72 -2.62
CA THR A 161 -10.03 -20.41 -1.85
C THR A 161 -10.38 -19.65 -0.58
N LEU A 162 -9.39 -19.22 0.20
CA LEU A 162 -9.62 -18.56 1.48
C LEU A 162 -9.62 -17.03 1.39
N TYR A 163 -8.79 -16.47 0.52
CA TYR A 163 -8.59 -15.01 0.43
C TYR A 163 -9.33 -14.37 -0.75
N GLY A 164 -9.73 -15.15 -1.76
CA GLY A 164 -10.55 -14.71 -2.87
C GLY A 164 -9.79 -13.88 -3.90
N ARG A 165 -10.36 -12.72 -4.22
CA ARG A 165 -9.84 -11.82 -5.25
C ARG A 165 -8.36 -11.48 -5.08
N ASN A 166 -7.71 -11.21 -6.22
CA ASN A 166 -6.34 -10.69 -6.28
C ASN A 166 -5.28 -11.59 -5.62
N THR A 167 -5.56 -12.89 -5.41
CA THR A 167 -4.66 -13.81 -4.72
C THR A 167 -4.22 -14.99 -5.57
N MET A 168 -4.19 -14.80 -6.89
CA MET A 168 -3.74 -15.79 -7.87
C MET A 168 -2.26 -16.13 -7.71
N GLY A 169 -1.42 -15.14 -7.43
CA GLY A 169 0.01 -15.27 -7.18
C GLY A 169 0.33 -15.52 -5.72
N GLY A 170 -0.54 -15.10 -4.80
CA GLY A 170 -0.33 -15.22 -3.37
C GLY A 170 -1.03 -14.15 -2.53
N VAL A 171 -0.64 -14.09 -1.26
CA VAL A 171 -1.15 -13.09 -0.32
C VAL A 171 -0.03 -12.60 0.60
N ILE A 172 -0.08 -11.32 0.92
CA ILE A 172 0.75 -10.67 1.93
C ILE A 172 -0.15 -10.35 3.12
N ASN A 173 0.20 -10.86 4.29
CA ASN A 173 -0.46 -10.53 5.54
C ASN A 173 0.50 -9.71 6.41
N VAL A 174 0.12 -8.51 6.75
CA VAL A 174 0.82 -7.62 7.68
C VAL A 174 0.08 -7.64 9.00
N TYR A 175 0.78 -7.93 10.08
CA TYR A 175 0.24 -7.85 11.43
C TYR A 175 0.98 -6.77 12.19
N THR A 176 0.21 -5.85 12.76
CA THR A 176 0.75 -4.75 13.57
C THR A 176 0.89 -5.19 15.03
N LEU A 177 1.83 -4.57 15.73
CA LEU A 177 2.13 -4.92 17.11
C LEU A 177 0.89 -4.74 18.02
N SER A 178 0.65 -5.75 18.84
CA SER A 178 -0.54 -5.78 19.71
C SER A 178 -0.30 -4.98 21.00
N PRO A 179 -1.16 -3.99 21.33
CA PRO A 179 -1.07 -3.26 22.60
C PRO A 179 -1.42 -4.12 23.83
N LEU A 180 -2.00 -5.31 23.65
CA LEU A 180 -2.21 -6.26 24.75
C LEU A 180 -1.00 -7.15 25.02
N SER A 181 -0.07 -7.29 24.07
CA SER A 181 1.15 -8.07 24.22
C SER A 181 2.41 -7.23 24.43
N TYR A 182 2.37 -5.97 24.06
CA TYR A 182 3.48 -5.03 24.23
C TYR A 182 2.98 -3.73 24.86
N GLU A 183 3.80 -3.14 25.75
CA GLU A 183 3.56 -1.87 26.40
C GLU A 183 4.86 -1.06 26.37
N GLY A 184 4.78 0.21 25.97
CA GLY A 184 5.95 1.07 25.88
C GLY A 184 5.87 2.08 24.73
N VAL A 185 6.95 2.81 24.54
CA VAL A 185 7.12 3.80 23.49
C VAL A 185 8.25 3.37 22.55
N ARG A 186 8.03 3.50 21.25
CA ARG A 186 9.04 3.25 20.22
C ARG A 186 9.22 4.53 19.42
N LEU A 187 10.44 5.00 19.34
CA LEU A 187 10.82 6.18 18.57
C LEU A 187 11.92 5.78 17.58
N SER A 188 11.80 6.25 16.35
CA SER A 188 12.81 6.05 15.31
C SER A 188 12.98 7.34 14.54
N ALA A 189 14.23 7.75 14.33
CA ALA A 189 14.61 8.83 13.45
C ALA A 189 15.72 8.32 12.52
N GLU A 190 15.57 8.53 11.22
CA GLU A 190 16.51 8.11 10.21
C GLU A 190 16.82 9.31 9.31
N TYR A 191 18.08 9.43 8.90
CA TYR A 191 18.54 10.37 7.89
C TYR A 191 19.40 9.64 6.86
N GLY A 192 19.28 10.01 5.59
CA GLY A 192 19.98 9.35 4.49
C GLY A 192 20.28 10.29 3.33
N SER A 193 20.95 9.77 2.32
CA SER A 193 21.24 10.49 1.07
C SER A 193 19.96 10.89 0.34
N GLY A 194 20.05 11.88 -0.57
CA GLY A 194 18.90 12.42 -1.30
C GLY A 194 17.99 13.25 -0.40
N ASP A 195 18.53 13.90 0.64
CA ASP A 195 17.77 14.66 1.63
C ASP A 195 16.61 13.85 2.21
N SER A 196 16.91 12.58 2.55
CA SER A 196 15.88 11.65 3.04
C SER A 196 15.89 11.61 4.56
N TYR A 197 14.72 11.82 5.17
CA TYR A 197 14.55 11.66 6.61
C TYR A 197 13.20 11.01 6.94
N LYS A 198 13.21 10.19 8.00
CA LYS A 198 12.03 9.49 8.48
C LYS A 198 11.92 9.61 9.99
N PHE A 199 10.72 9.90 10.45
CA PHE A 199 10.37 9.94 11.86
C PHE A 199 9.20 9.00 12.11
N ARG A 200 9.31 8.18 13.15
CA ARG A 200 8.24 7.29 13.59
C ARG A 200 8.14 7.35 15.10
N ALA A 201 6.94 7.45 15.60
CA ALA A 201 6.64 7.40 17.02
C ALA A 201 5.42 6.52 17.26
N SER A 202 5.56 5.56 18.15
CA SER A 202 4.46 4.67 18.54
C SER A 202 4.39 4.56 20.05
N SER A 203 3.19 4.64 20.59
CA SER A 203 2.92 4.44 22.02
C SER A 203 1.90 3.33 22.19
N TYR A 204 2.23 2.38 23.05
CA TYR A 204 1.40 1.20 23.36
C TYR A 204 1.13 1.19 24.86
N TYR A 205 -0.11 1.12 25.26
CA TYR A 205 -0.50 1.14 26.65
C TYR A 205 -1.74 0.29 26.92
N LYS A 206 -1.80 -0.27 28.12
CA LYS A 206 -2.95 -1.00 28.64
C LYS A 206 -3.74 -0.10 29.56
N LEU A 207 -4.98 0.18 29.21
CA LEU A 207 -5.91 0.87 30.10
C LEU A 207 -6.40 -0.07 31.21
N THR A 208 -6.58 -1.34 30.85
CA THR A 208 -6.88 -2.44 31.78
C THR A 208 -6.14 -3.70 31.29
N PRO A 209 -6.06 -4.78 32.08
CA PRO A 209 -5.49 -6.05 31.63
C PRO A 209 -6.15 -6.61 30.35
N ASP A 210 -7.39 -6.22 30.10
CA ASP A 210 -8.21 -6.70 29.00
C ASP A 210 -8.39 -5.67 27.86
N LEU A 211 -7.96 -4.40 28.05
CA LEU A 211 -8.09 -3.32 27.07
C LEU A 211 -6.74 -2.65 26.82
N GLY A 212 -6.24 -2.77 25.61
CA GLY A 212 -5.02 -2.11 25.15
C GLY A 212 -5.29 -1.16 23.99
N MET A 213 -4.49 -0.09 23.92
CA MET A 213 -4.54 0.91 22.86
C MET A 213 -3.13 1.21 22.38
N ALA A 214 -3.01 1.47 21.07
CA ALA A 214 -1.77 1.94 20.46
C ALA A 214 -2.06 3.11 19.51
N VAL A 215 -1.12 4.07 19.51
CA VAL A 215 -1.11 5.18 18.55
C VAL A 215 0.25 5.22 17.91
N THR A 216 0.28 5.22 16.58
CA THR A 216 1.49 5.33 15.77
C THR A 216 1.35 6.55 14.87
N GLY A 217 2.38 7.38 14.80
CA GLY A 217 2.53 8.46 13.84
C GLY A 217 3.84 8.30 13.07
N TYR A 218 3.84 8.72 11.82
CA TYR A 218 5.04 8.67 10.98
C TYR A 218 5.08 9.82 9.98
N TYR A 219 6.30 10.20 9.61
CA TYR A 219 6.56 11.13 8.54
C TYR A 219 7.82 10.70 7.78
N THR A 220 7.74 10.71 6.47
CA THR A 220 8.86 10.41 5.56
C THR A 220 8.99 11.55 4.56
N HIS A 221 10.21 12.01 4.36
CA HIS A 221 10.58 12.93 3.30
C HIS A 221 11.75 12.36 2.51
N THR A 222 11.72 12.52 1.20
CA THR A 222 12.85 12.26 0.29
C THR A 222 12.93 13.45 -0.66
N GLY A 223 14.08 14.11 -0.72
CA GLY A 223 14.33 15.24 -1.62
C GLY A 223 14.57 14.82 -3.07
N GLY A 224 14.88 13.53 -3.30
CA GLY A 224 15.06 12.95 -4.62
C GLY A 224 16.52 12.88 -5.07
N PHE A 225 16.76 12.08 -6.10
CA PHE A 225 18.07 11.82 -6.69
C PHE A 225 18.14 12.28 -8.14
N PHE A 226 17.02 12.23 -8.85
CA PHE A 226 16.94 12.50 -10.29
C PHE A 226 16.52 13.95 -10.54
N GLU A 227 17.22 14.58 -11.48
CA GLU A 227 16.97 15.96 -11.88
C GLU A 227 16.30 16.01 -13.25
N ASN A 228 15.25 16.81 -13.35
CA ASN A 228 14.67 17.18 -14.63
C ASN A 228 15.48 18.33 -15.24
N LEU A 229 16.21 18.03 -16.30
CA LEU A 229 17.13 19.00 -16.94
C LEU A 229 16.41 20.17 -17.60
N ALA A 230 15.09 20.13 -17.77
CA ALA A 230 14.32 21.26 -18.29
C ALA A 230 14.04 22.31 -17.21
N THR A 231 13.78 21.87 -15.95
CA THR A 231 13.44 22.76 -14.84
C THR A 231 14.59 22.97 -13.85
N GLY A 232 15.55 22.04 -13.79
CA GLY A 232 16.61 22.03 -12.79
C GLY A 232 16.18 21.49 -11.42
N ASP A 233 14.93 21.06 -11.28
CA ASP A 233 14.39 20.55 -10.03
C ASP A 233 14.51 19.03 -9.93
N LYS A 234 14.55 18.52 -8.68
CA LYS A 234 14.42 17.08 -8.45
C LYS A 234 12.98 16.62 -8.75
N CYS A 235 12.86 15.54 -9.54
CA CYS A 235 11.56 15.06 -9.99
C CYS A 235 11.01 13.87 -9.19
N ASP A 236 11.82 13.20 -8.37
CA ASP A 236 11.46 12.01 -7.60
C ASP A 236 11.33 12.25 -6.08
N TRP A 237 11.05 13.50 -5.70
CA TRP A 237 10.81 13.82 -4.29
C TRP A 237 9.49 13.24 -3.78
N GLU A 238 9.46 12.92 -2.49
CA GLU A 238 8.29 12.34 -1.82
C GLU A 238 8.10 12.92 -0.42
N ARG A 239 6.84 13.11 -0.03
CA ARG A 239 6.41 13.40 1.35
C ARG A 239 5.26 12.48 1.69
N LEU A 240 5.42 11.72 2.76
CA LEU A 240 4.39 10.82 3.28
C LEU A 240 4.22 11.06 4.77
N GLY A 241 3.01 11.37 5.19
CA GLY A 241 2.67 11.49 6.60
C GLY A 241 1.42 10.69 6.93
N GLY A 242 1.31 10.22 8.15
CA GLY A 242 0.13 9.47 8.56
C GLY A 242 0.19 8.93 9.97
N GLY A 243 -0.82 8.14 10.30
CA GLY A 243 -0.90 7.50 11.59
C GLY A 243 -1.88 6.34 11.63
N ARG A 244 -1.77 5.60 12.71
CA ARG A 244 -2.63 4.46 13.01
C ARG A 244 -3.04 4.47 14.46
N TRP A 245 -4.31 4.21 14.70
CA TRP A 245 -4.87 3.98 16.03
C TRP A 245 -5.39 2.56 16.08
N LYS A 246 -4.94 1.77 17.07
CA LYS A 246 -5.36 0.41 17.30
C LYS A 246 -5.92 0.26 18.70
N THR A 247 -7.10 -0.36 18.81
CA THR A 247 -7.75 -0.70 20.06
C THR A 247 -8.02 -2.19 20.09
N GLN A 248 -7.66 -2.85 21.17
CA GLN A 248 -7.91 -4.28 21.37
C GLN A 248 -8.56 -4.51 22.73
N TRP A 249 -9.68 -5.23 22.72
CA TRP A 249 -10.36 -5.63 23.93
C TRP A 249 -10.64 -7.13 23.94
N ARG A 250 -10.47 -7.76 25.11
CA ARG A 250 -10.71 -9.18 25.34
C ARG A 250 -11.60 -9.37 26.53
N SER A 251 -12.72 -10.08 26.35
CA SER A 251 -13.58 -10.50 27.44
C SER A 251 -13.12 -11.83 28.02
N ARG A 252 -13.39 -12.04 29.30
CA ARG A 252 -13.21 -13.35 29.95
C ARG A 252 -14.14 -14.43 29.38
N THR A 253 -15.22 -14.06 28.71
CA THR A 253 -16.18 -14.97 28.06
C THR A 253 -15.80 -15.41 26.65
N GLY A 254 -14.58 -15.06 26.18
CA GLY A 254 -14.08 -15.47 24.86
C GLY A 254 -14.40 -14.50 23.71
N LEU A 255 -15.01 -13.34 24.00
CA LEU A 255 -15.21 -12.28 22.99
C LEU A 255 -13.94 -11.42 22.91
N ARG A 256 -13.54 -11.09 21.66
CA ARG A 256 -12.42 -10.19 21.33
C ARG A 256 -12.88 -9.18 20.29
N ILE A 257 -12.50 -7.95 20.50
CA ILE A 257 -12.78 -6.85 19.59
C ILE A 257 -11.45 -6.15 19.29
N ASP A 258 -11.08 -6.12 18.02
CA ASP A 258 -9.89 -5.44 17.52
C ASP A 258 -10.35 -4.39 16.49
N ASN A 259 -10.01 -3.12 16.71
CA ASN A 259 -10.25 -2.05 15.74
C ASN A 259 -8.93 -1.41 15.36
N THR A 260 -8.75 -1.11 14.09
CA THR A 260 -7.57 -0.43 13.54
C THR A 260 -8.02 0.64 12.56
N LEU A 261 -7.81 1.90 12.92
CA LEU A 261 -8.01 3.06 12.07
C LEU A 261 -6.67 3.57 11.56
N SER A 262 -6.52 3.74 10.26
CA SER A 262 -5.30 4.24 9.61
C SER A 262 -5.62 5.41 8.70
N PHE A 263 -4.73 6.40 8.68
CA PHE A 263 -4.82 7.57 7.82
C PHE A 263 -3.45 7.90 7.25
N SER A 264 -3.38 8.29 5.97
CA SER A 264 -2.15 8.74 5.33
C SER A 264 -2.41 9.81 4.27
N VAL A 265 -1.43 10.71 4.12
CA VAL A 265 -1.34 11.70 3.05
C VAL A 265 0.01 11.54 2.38
N LEU A 266 -0.01 11.42 1.06
CA LEU A 266 1.15 11.28 0.20
C LEU A 266 1.17 12.42 -0.82
N GLU A 267 2.35 13.01 -1.02
CA GLU A 267 2.65 13.92 -2.11
C GLU A 267 3.97 13.47 -2.75
N GLN A 268 4.01 13.41 -4.07
CA GLN A 268 5.20 13.09 -4.86
C GLN A 268 5.38 14.10 -5.97
N GLY A 269 6.63 14.29 -6.36
CA GLY A 269 7.01 15.08 -7.53
C GLY A 269 6.65 14.38 -8.84
N GLY A 270 7.54 14.46 -9.79
CA GLY A 270 7.32 13.91 -11.11
C GLY A 270 7.72 12.44 -11.22
N TYR A 271 8.05 12.11 -12.44
CA TYR A 271 8.41 10.75 -12.83
C TYR A 271 9.83 10.78 -13.40
N PRO A 272 10.79 10.05 -12.82
CA PRO A 272 12.18 10.04 -13.26
C PRO A 272 12.34 9.14 -14.50
N TYR A 273 11.56 9.39 -15.55
CA TYR A 273 11.62 8.63 -16.79
C TYR A 273 12.65 9.25 -17.73
N ALA A 274 13.71 8.49 -17.97
CA ALA A 274 14.75 8.89 -18.89
C ALA A 274 14.43 8.48 -20.34
N TYR A 275 14.72 9.35 -21.27
CA TYR A 275 14.57 9.08 -22.69
C TYR A 275 15.53 7.97 -23.14
N VAL A 276 15.04 7.00 -23.92
CA VAL A 276 15.83 5.82 -24.34
C VAL A 276 16.00 5.72 -25.87
N GLY A 277 15.35 6.61 -26.63
CA GLY A 277 15.49 6.68 -28.10
C GLY A 277 16.82 7.31 -28.55
N ASP A 278 16.99 7.49 -29.85
CA ASP A 278 18.08 8.27 -30.41
C ASP A 278 17.89 9.76 -30.11
N ASP A 279 18.97 10.53 -30.06
CA ASP A 279 18.91 11.95 -29.76
C ASP A 279 17.90 12.66 -30.67
N ILE A 280 16.98 13.43 -30.09
CA ILE A 280 16.05 14.28 -30.85
C ILE A 280 16.78 15.58 -31.15
N ILE A 281 16.96 15.88 -32.46
CA ILE A 281 17.66 17.08 -32.92
C ILE A 281 16.60 18.12 -33.34
N GLY A 282 16.73 19.33 -32.83
CA GLY A 282 15.89 20.45 -33.20
C GLY A 282 16.29 21.07 -34.54
N ASP A 283 15.48 22.01 -35.02
CA ASP A 283 15.69 22.70 -36.28
C ASP A 283 17.00 23.51 -36.31
N ASP A 284 17.53 23.88 -35.16
CA ASP A 284 18.84 24.55 -35.00
C ASP A 284 20.04 23.60 -35.04
N GLY A 285 19.79 22.30 -35.28
CA GLY A 285 20.82 21.25 -35.32
C GLY A 285 21.35 20.84 -33.95
N ARG A 286 20.75 21.32 -32.84
CA ARG A 286 21.15 20.94 -31.50
C ARG A 286 20.20 19.87 -30.90
N PRO A 287 20.70 19.00 -30.04
CA PRO A 287 19.85 18.02 -29.39
C PRO A 287 18.87 18.70 -28.43
N VAL A 288 17.60 18.46 -28.66
CA VAL A 288 16.49 18.85 -27.77
C VAL A 288 16.45 17.94 -26.55
N VAL A 289 16.65 16.63 -26.76
CA VAL A 289 16.81 15.63 -25.71
C VAL A 289 17.80 14.56 -26.16
N ARG A 290 18.65 14.11 -25.24
CA ARG A 290 19.60 13.03 -25.45
C ARG A 290 19.17 11.76 -24.75
N ARG A 291 19.64 10.65 -25.27
CA ARG A 291 19.45 9.36 -24.62
C ARG A 291 19.97 9.38 -23.19
N GLY A 292 19.14 8.95 -22.21
CA GLY A 292 19.45 8.92 -20.80
C GLY A 292 19.07 10.19 -20.05
N GLU A 293 18.65 11.26 -20.73
CA GLU A 293 18.19 12.49 -20.06
C GLU A 293 16.75 12.36 -19.57
N ILE A 294 16.48 12.97 -18.42
CA ILE A 294 15.13 13.27 -17.92
C ILE A 294 14.89 14.74 -18.24
N ARG A 295 13.98 15.02 -19.16
CA ARG A 295 13.76 16.38 -19.63
C ARG A 295 12.33 16.54 -20.13
N TYR A 296 11.47 17.16 -19.32
CA TYR A 296 10.09 17.48 -19.65
C TYR A 296 9.73 18.84 -19.07
N HIS A 297 8.80 19.55 -19.72
CA HIS A 297 8.45 20.93 -19.37
C HIS A 297 7.23 21.04 -18.46
N ASP A 298 6.26 20.16 -18.65
CA ASP A 298 5.01 20.27 -17.95
C ASP A 298 5.09 19.67 -16.53
N PRO A 299 4.39 20.25 -15.56
CA PRO A 299 4.40 19.75 -14.19
C PRO A 299 3.92 18.31 -14.11
N CYS A 300 4.67 17.48 -13.39
CA CYS A 300 4.27 16.14 -12.98
C CYS A 300 4.12 16.09 -11.48
N SER A 301 3.07 15.43 -11.00
CA SER A 301 2.86 15.22 -9.57
C SER A 301 1.90 14.07 -9.30
N TYR A 302 1.98 13.52 -8.10
CA TYR A 302 0.99 12.59 -7.57
C TYR A 302 0.70 12.94 -6.12
N ARG A 303 -0.58 12.98 -5.77
CA ARG A 303 -1.03 13.14 -4.39
C ARG A 303 -2.08 12.11 -4.06
N ARG A 304 -2.14 11.68 -2.79
CA ARG A 304 -3.16 10.75 -2.31
C ARG A 304 -3.47 10.99 -0.84
N THR A 305 -4.75 10.93 -0.52
CA THR A 305 -5.25 10.80 0.84
C THR A 305 -5.94 9.44 0.97
N ALA A 306 -5.57 8.67 1.98
CA ALA A 306 -6.17 7.37 2.24
C ALA A 306 -6.59 7.24 3.70
N LEU A 307 -7.76 6.63 3.91
CA LEU A 307 -8.31 6.26 5.21
C LEU A 307 -8.72 4.78 5.16
N SER A 308 -8.43 4.03 6.20
CA SER A 308 -8.89 2.65 6.37
C SER A 308 -9.28 2.40 7.81
N ASP A 309 -10.49 1.93 8.02
CA ASP A 309 -10.97 1.45 9.32
C ASP A 309 -11.31 -0.03 9.21
N GLY A 310 -10.81 -0.82 10.12
CA GLY A 310 -11.03 -2.26 10.19
C GLY A 310 -11.46 -2.69 11.58
N LEU A 311 -12.62 -3.34 11.67
CA LEU A 311 -13.18 -3.89 12.90
C LEU A 311 -13.23 -5.41 12.80
N THR A 312 -12.55 -6.10 13.72
CA THR A 312 -12.62 -7.54 13.87
C THR A 312 -13.30 -7.89 15.19
N ILE A 313 -14.41 -8.59 15.10
CA ILE A 313 -15.12 -9.15 16.28
C ILE A 313 -14.97 -10.67 16.21
N ARG A 314 -14.39 -11.26 17.23
CA ARG A 314 -14.16 -12.70 17.32
C ARG A 314 -14.77 -13.24 18.62
N TYR A 315 -15.53 -14.34 18.49
CA TYR A 315 -16.10 -15.06 19.62
C TYR A 315 -15.68 -16.53 19.60
N ASP A 316 -15.16 -17.00 20.72
CA ASP A 316 -14.74 -18.39 20.93
C ASP A 316 -15.90 -19.19 21.57
N ALA A 317 -16.69 -19.90 20.75
CA ALA A 317 -17.88 -20.67 21.14
C ALA A 317 -17.56 -22.10 21.61
N GLY A 318 -16.42 -22.36 22.23
CA GLY A 318 -16.02 -23.69 22.71
C GLY A 318 -15.53 -24.58 21.58
N SER A 319 -16.39 -25.18 20.79
CA SER A 319 -16.05 -26.12 19.71
C SER A 319 -15.65 -25.43 18.39
N PHE A 320 -16.01 -24.19 18.19
CA PHE A 320 -15.65 -23.38 17.02
C PHE A 320 -15.43 -21.91 17.40
N THR A 321 -14.88 -21.16 16.49
CA THR A 321 -14.71 -19.70 16.58
C THR A 321 -15.55 -19.05 15.49
N VAL A 322 -16.21 -17.94 15.81
CA VAL A 322 -16.84 -17.03 14.84
C VAL A 322 -16.01 -15.76 14.79
N ALA A 323 -15.74 -15.25 13.59
CA ALA A 323 -15.12 -13.95 13.39
C ALA A 323 -15.88 -13.17 12.33
N SER A 324 -16.16 -11.90 12.60
CA SER A 324 -16.64 -10.91 11.64
C SER A 324 -15.53 -9.89 11.44
N ILE A 325 -15.18 -9.61 10.19
CA ILE A 325 -14.15 -8.66 9.79
C ILE A 325 -14.80 -7.65 8.86
N THR A 326 -15.14 -6.49 9.41
CA THR A 326 -15.75 -5.38 8.68
C THR A 326 -14.69 -4.36 8.35
N SER A 327 -14.71 -3.80 7.14
CA SER A 327 -13.85 -2.65 6.84
C SER A 327 -14.54 -1.58 6.02
N TYR A 328 -14.09 -0.34 6.22
CA TYR A 328 -14.36 0.78 5.34
C TYR A 328 -13.02 1.37 4.89
N GLN A 329 -12.89 1.64 3.58
CA GLN A 329 -11.69 2.24 3.01
C GLN A 329 -12.11 3.38 2.09
N TYR A 330 -11.35 4.47 2.18
CA TYR A 330 -11.47 5.66 1.34
C TYR A 330 -10.12 5.99 0.75
N SER A 331 -10.09 6.34 -0.51
CA SER A 331 -8.92 6.85 -1.21
C SER A 331 -9.33 7.99 -2.14
N ASP A 332 -8.59 9.08 -2.09
CA ASP A 332 -8.68 10.21 -3.01
C ASP A 332 -7.29 10.48 -3.55
N ASP A 333 -7.11 10.32 -4.86
CA ASP A 333 -5.83 10.51 -5.51
C ASP A 333 -5.92 11.36 -6.76
N GLU A 334 -4.83 12.06 -7.06
CA GLU A 334 -4.67 12.85 -8.27
C GLU A 334 -3.26 12.68 -8.82
N MET A 335 -3.19 12.39 -10.10
CA MET A 335 -1.97 12.33 -10.89
C MET A 335 -2.02 13.40 -11.98
N ILE A 336 -0.94 14.15 -12.13
CA ILE A 336 -0.71 15.07 -13.22
C ILE A 336 0.56 14.63 -13.93
N LEU A 337 0.50 14.50 -15.24
CA LEU A 337 1.59 14.02 -16.08
C LEU A 337 1.81 14.93 -17.28
N ASP A 338 3.07 15.22 -17.53
CA ASP A 338 3.58 15.46 -18.87
C ASP A 338 3.64 14.11 -19.59
N GLN A 339 2.64 13.81 -20.41
CA GLN A 339 2.43 12.44 -20.90
C GLN A 339 3.45 12.01 -21.96
N ASP A 340 4.07 12.94 -22.65
CA ASP A 340 5.12 12.62 -23.61
C ASP A 340 6.51 12.48 -22.95
N PHE A 341 6.68 13.00 -21.74
CA PHE A 341 7.95 13.03 -20.98
C PHE A 341 9.12 13.63 -21.76
N LEU A 342 8.83 14.56 -22.64
CA LEU A 342 9.78 15.23 -23.52
C LEU A 342 9.71 16.76 -23.33
N PRO A 343 10.71 17.50 -23.77
CA PRO A 343 10.64 18.96 -23.80
C PRO A 343 9.80 19.48 -24.99
N LEU A 344 8.74 18.76 -25.34
CA LEU A 344 7.83 19.02 -26.44
C LEU A 344 6.43 19.21 -25.83
N SER A 345 5.89 20.35 -25.86
CA SER A 345 4.58 20.66 -25.26
C SER A 345 3.43 20.06 -26.08
N TYR A 346 3.30 18.73 -26.10
CA TYR A 346 2.25 18.05 -26.84
C TYR A 346 0.94 17.94 -26.06
N PHE A 347 0.95 17.27 -24.93
CA PHE A 347 -0.25 17.12 -24.10
C PHE A 347 0.05 16.73 -22.67
N THR A 348 -0.87 17.12 -21.79
CA THR A 348 -0.85 16.75 -20.38
C THR A 348 -2.05 15.88 -20.04
N LEU A 349 -1.87 14.96 -19.10
CA LEU A 349 -2.92 14.13 -18.53
C LEU A 349 -3.11 14.48 -17.07
N ARG A 350 -4.36 14.74 -16.68
CA ARG A 350 -4.75 14.77 -15.27
C ARG A 350 -5.66 13.58 -14.99
N GLN A 351 -5.39 12.83 -13.96
CA GLN A 351 -6.26 11.74 -13.51
C GLN A 351 -6.55 11.92 -12.04
N ALA A 352 -7.79 12.26 -11.72
CA ALA A 352 -8.27 12.38 -10.36
C ALA A 352 -9.27 11.26 -10.06
N ARG A 353 -9.06 10.52 -8.98
CA ARG A 353 -9.87 9.37 -8.62
C ARG A 353 -10.26 9.41 -7.15
N THR A 354 -11.52 9.09 -6.89
CA THR A 354 -12.03 8.89 -5.53
C THR A 354 -12.67 7.52 -5.43
N GLU A 355 -12.35 6.77 -4.40
CA GLU A 355 -12.89 5.43 -4.16
C GLU A 355 -13.35 5.27 -2.72
N HIS A 356 -14.55 4.69 -2.56
CA HIS A 356 -15.09 4.21 -1.30
C HIS A 356 -15.29 2.71 -1.40
N SER A 357 -14.90 1.96 -0.39
CA SER A 357 -15.15 0.53 -0.34
C SER A 357 -15.52 0.07 1.06
N VAL A 358 -16.41 -0.92 1.11
CA VAL A 358 -16.84 -1.62 2.33
C VAL A 358 -16.66 -3.10 2.09
N THR A 359 -16.13 -3.82 3.09
CA THR A 359 -16.04 -5.28 3.06
C THR A 359 -16.57 -5.88 4.35
N GLU A 360 -17.14 -7.07 4.24
CA GLU A 360 -17.49 -7.94 5.38
C GLU A 360 -17.01 -9.34 5.09
N ASP A 361 -16.36 -9.97 6.07
CA ASP A 361 -15.92 -11.36 6.00
C ASP A 361 -16.33 -12.11 7.28
N LEU A 362 -17.33 -12.94 7.18
CA LEU A 362 -17.83 -13.75 8.29
C LEU A 362 -17.21 -15.15 8.21
N VAL A 363 -16.44 -15.52 9.23
CA VAL A 363 -15.66 -16.76 9.27
C VAL A 363 -16.03 -17.62 10.45
N PHE A 364 -16.40 -18.86 10.19
CA PHE A 364 -16.59 -19.91 11.17
C PHE A 364 -15.45 -20.93 11.06
N ARG A 365 -14.82 -21.27 12.15
CA ARG A 365 -13.68 -22.21 12.14
C ARG A 365 -13.73 -23.14 13.33
N SER A 366 -13.56 -24.45 13.07
CA SER A 366 -13.46 -25.47 14.12
C SER A 366 -12.26 -25.21 15.04
N ARG A 367 -12.40 -25.52 16.34
CA ARG A 367 -11.35 -25.43 17.36
C ARG A 367 -10.82 -26.80 17.77
N GLY A 368 -9.63 -26.75 18.36
CA GLY A 368 -8.97 -27.92 18.95
C GLY A 368 -8.17 -28.72 17.93
N ASP A 369 -7.43 -29.70 18.46
CA ASP A 369 -6.51 -30.56 17.70
C ASP A 369 -7.24 -31.86 17.30
N LYS A 370 -8.33 -31.70 16.54
CA LYS A 370 -9.13 -32.82 16.03
C LYS A 370 -8.59 -33.31 14.70
N ALA A 371 -8.78 -34.60 14.41
CA ALA A 371 -8.41 -35.17 13.11
C ALA A 371 -9.13 -34.46 11.95
N TYR A 372 -10.37 -34.05 12.15
CA TYR A 372 -11.13 -33.25 11.20
C TYR A 372 -11.25 -31.79 11.67
N ARG A 373 -10.80 -30.88 10.81
CA ARG A 373 -10.90 -29.43 11.01
C ARG A 373 -11.55 -28.81 9.79
N TRP A 374 -12.38 -27.82 10.00
CA TRP A 374 -13.11 -27.13 8.94
C TRP A 374 -13.12 -25.63 9.14
N LEU A 375 -13.28 -24.93 8.04
CA LEU A 375 -13.53 -23.51 7.96
C LEU A 375 -14.65 -23.28 6.96
N LEU A 376 -15.61 -22.43 7.32
CA LEU A 376 -16.69 -21.94 6.46
C LEU A 376 -16.67 -20.41 6.53
N GLY A 377 -16.80 -19.74 5.38
CA GLY A 377 -16.86 -18.29 5.36
C GLY A 377 -17.80 -17.74 4.30
N ALA A 378 -18.25 -16.50 4.57
CA ALA A 378 -19.02 -15.68 3.65
C ALA A 378 -18.36 -14.31 3.54
N PHE A 379 -18.04 -13.89 2.33
CA PHE A 379 -17.41 -12.60 2.04
C PHE A 379 -18.33 -11.74 1.18
N GLY A 380 -18.38 -10.45 1.47
CA GLY A 380 -19.09 -9.47 0.67
C GLY A 380 -18.29 -8.18 0.52
N PHE A 381 -18.44 -7.47 -0.59
CA PHE A 381 -17.86 -6.16 -0.78
C PHE A 381 -18.74 -5.26 -1.65
N TYR A 382 -18.60 -3.97 -1.42
CA TYR A 382 -19.10 -2.91 -2.29
C TYR A 382 -17.99 -1.89 -2.51
N ARG A 383 -17.78 -1.49 -3.77
CA ARG A 383 -16.86 -0.41 -4.16
C ARG A 383 -17.61 0.61 -5.01
N HIS A 384 -17.33 1.88 -4.77
CA HIS A 384 -17.79 2.97 -5.60
C HIS A 384 -16.60 3.85 -5.94
N GLY A 385 -16.14 3.74 -7.18
CA GLY A 385 -15.07 4.58 -7.72
C GLY A 385 -15.62 5.63 -8.68
N THR A 386 -15.05 6.83 -8.61
CA THR A 386 -15.20 7.85 -9.65
C THR A 386 -13.82 8.24 -10.15
N MET A 387 -13.71 8.56 -11.43
CA MET A 387 -12.47 9.04 -12.03
C MET A 387 -12.80 10.15 -13.02
N ASN A 388 -12.04 11.24 -12.94
CA ASN A 388 -12.01 12.29 -13.94
C ASN A 388 -10.63 12.27 -14.58
N ALA A 389 -10.56 12.08 -15.91
CA ALA A 389 -9.31 11.90 -16.64
C ALA A 389 -9.29 12.74 -17.93
N PRO A 390 -9.21 14.08 -17.81
CA PRO A 390 -9.05 14.95 -18.97
C PRO A 390 -7.64 14.86 -19.55
N VAL A 391 -7.58 14.94 -20.89
CA VAL A 391 -6.36 15.13 -21.67
C VAL A 391 -6.39 16.52 -22.26
N HIS A 392 -5.32 17.27 -22.07
CA HIS A 392 -5.13 18.59 -22.62
C HIS A 392 -4.10 18.53 -23.73
N PHE A 393 -4.55 18.63 -24.99
CA PHE A 393 -3.66 18.82 -26.12
C PHE A 393 -3.35 20.29 -26.28
N LYS A 394 -2.07 20.60 -26.34
CA LYS A 394 -1.56 21.93 -26.65
C LYS A 394 -1.45 22.12 -28.16
N GLN A 395 -1.26 23.34 -28.61
CA GLN A 395 -1.23 23.65 -30.06
C GLN A 395 -0.27 22.73 -30.82
N THR A 396 0.97 22.60 -30.37
CA THR A 396 1.97 21.73 -31.02
C THR A 396 1.48 20.27 -31.08
N GLY A 397 0.86 19.76 -30.02
CA GLY A 397 0.30 18.41 -29.98
C GLY A 397 -0.89 18.23 -30.92
N ILE A 398 -1.73 19.25 -31.07
CA ILE A 398 -2.83 19.24 -32.05
C ILE A 398 -2.27 19.20 -33.47
N GLU A 399 -1.30 20.05 -33.76
CA GLU A 399 -0.71 20.16 -35.11
C GLU A 399 0.06 18.90 -35.49
N GLU A 400 0.97 18.41 -34.65
CA GLU A 400 1.89 17.32 -34.96
C GLU A 400 1.27 15.91 -34.74
N LEU A 401 0.39 15.72 -33.76
CA LEU A 401 -0.17 14.39 -33.46
C LEU A 401 -1.56 14.17 -34.06
N ILE A 402 -2.36 15.23 -34.26
CA ILE A 402 -3.73 15.10 -34.74
C ILE A 402 -3.85 15.55 -36.18
N LEU A 403 -3.53 16.80 -36.51
CA LEU A 403 -3.76 17.38 -37.82
C LEU A 403 -2.83 16.81 -38.88
N LYS A 404 -1.55 16.66 -38.54
CA LYS A 404 -0.57 16.04 -39.47
C LYS A 404 -1.03 14.63 -39.87
N TYR A 405 -1.40 13.80 -38.90
CA TYR A 405 -1.91 12.44 -39.17
C TYR A 405 -3.21 12.46 -39.98
N ALA A 406 -4.17 13.34 -39.64
CA ALA A 406 -5.42 13.48 -40.38
C ALA A 406 -5.18 13.91 -41.82
N ASN A 407 -4.31 14.91 -42.04
CA ASN A 407 -3.99 15.42 -43.36
C ASN A 407 -3.18 14.44 -44.26
N GLU A 408 -2.33 13.62 -43.63
CA GLU A 408 -1.59 12.56 -44.34
C GLU A 408 -2.50 11.39 -44.76
N ASN A 409 -3.51 11.06 -44.00
CA ASN A 409 -4.42 9.93 -44.25
C ASN A 409 -5.65 10.30 -45.09
N ASP A 410 -6.08 11.56 -45.10
CA ASP A 410 -7.19 12.05 -45.92
C ASP A 410 -6.77 13.24 -46.76
N GLN A 411 -6.32 12.94 -48.00
CA GLN A 411 -5.89 13.96 -48.96
C GLN A 411 -7.06 14.71 -49.61
N SER A 412 -8.31 14.31 -49.32
CA SER A 412 -9.51 14.96 -49.87
C SER A 412 -9.85 16.28 -49.16
N TYR A 413 -9.39 16.43 -47.92
CA TYR A 413 -9.62 17.60 -47.10
C TYR A 413 -8.30 18.04 -46.46
N HIS A 414 -8.18 19.34 -46.21
CA HIS A 414 -7.11 19.90 -45.39
C HIS A 414 -7.68 20.32 -44.06
N TYR A 415 -7.34 19.60 -43.01
CA TYR A 415 -7.77 19.88 -41.67
C TYR A 415 -6.86 20.94 -41.03
N SER A 416 -7.45 21.93 -40.38
CA SER A 416 -6.75 22.98 -39.63
C SER A 416 -7.38 23.16 -38.27
N TRP A 417 -6.59 23.62 -37.32
CA TRP A 417 -7.05 23.94 -35.98
C TRP A 417 -7.15 25.47 -35.82
N GLY A 418 -8.19 25.90 -35.16
CA GLY A 418 -8.45 27.30 -34.86
C GLY A 418 -9.95 27.59 -34.79
N LEU A 419 -10.35 28.63 -34.13
CA LEU A 419 -11.72 29.11 -34.17
C LEU A 419 -11.96 29.89 -35.48
N LYS A 420 -13.17 29.79 -36.00
CA LYS A 420 -13.59 30.46 -37.26
C LYS A 420 -13.40 31.98 -37.26
N ASP A 421 -13.30 32.61 -36.12
CA ASP A 421 -13.13 34.03 -35.91
C ASP A 421 -11.70 34.47 -35.56
N GLY A 422 -10.75 33.55 -35.56
CA GLY A 422 -9.34 33.81 -35.24
C GLY A 422 -9.08 34.06 -33.75
N THR A 423 -10.07 33.85 -32.88
CA THR A 423 -9.94 33.99 -31.42
C THR A 423 -9.75 32.63 -30.75
N GLY A 424 -9.25 31.63 -31.49
CA GLY A 424 -9.10 30.26 -31.06
C GLY A 424 -8.21 30.08 -29.88
N GLY A 425 -8.62 29.22 -28.97
CA GLY A 425 -7.75 28.68 -27.92
C GLY A 425 -6.69 27.79 -28.52
N ASP A 426 -5.50 27.84 -27.94
CA ASP A 426 -4.36 27.05 -28.35
C ASP A 426 -4.43 25.61 -27.81
N GLU A 427 -5.54 25.19 -27.17
CA GLU A 427 -5.69 23.92 -26.46
C GLU A 427 -7.00 23.22 -26.81
N LEU A 428 -6.90 21.90 -26.98
CA LEU A 428 -8.03 20.96 -27.07
C LEU A 428 -8.16 20.16 -25.77
N PHE A 429 -9.29 20.32 -25.12
CA PHE A 429 -9.62 19.61 -23.90
C PHE A 429 -10.55 18.43 -24.20
N LEU A 430 -10.05 17.21 -23.94
CA LEU A 430 -10.83 15.98 -24.02
C LEU A 430 -11.12 15.49 -22.60
N GLY A 431 -12.27 15.85 -22.07
CA GLY A 431 -12.71 15.44 -20.73
C GLY A 431 -13.38 14.07 -20.73
N SER A 432 -13.09 13.30 -19.73
CA SER A 432 -13.72 12.00 -19.49
C SER A 432 -14.00 11.77 -18.01
N ASP A 433 -15.28 11.56 -17.70
CA ASP A 433 -15.74 11.22 -16.37
C ASP A 433 -16.20 9.76 -16.32
N PHE A 434 -15.72 9.04 -15.32
CA PHE A 434 -16.06 7.63 -15.13
C PHE A 434 -16.68 7.41 -13.75
N ARG A 435 -17.66 6.50 -13.70
CA ARG A 435 -18.23 5.95 -12.46
C ARG A 435 -18.18 4.44 -12.54
N MET A 436 -17.57 3.82 -11.54
CA MET A 436 -17.22 2.40 -11.54
C MET A 436 -17.73 1.71 -10.26
N PRO A 437 -19.07 1.62 -10.05
CA PRO A 437 -19.59 0.83 -8.94
C PRO A 437 -19.37 -0.67 -9.19
N SER A 438 -18.94 -1.39 -8.17
CA SER A 438 -18.88 -2.84 -8.19
C SER A 438 -19.30 -3.42 -6.84
N ALA A 439 -19.95 -4.57 -6.87
CA ALA A 439 -20.35 -5.32 -5.68
C ALA A 439 -20.19 -6.81 -5.95
N GLY A 440 -19.87 -7.56 -4.94
CA GLY A 440 -19.74 -8.99 -5.06
C GLY A 440 -19.80 -9.70 -3.72
N GLY A 441 -19.88 -11.00 -3.80
CA GLY A 441 -19.89 -11.87 -2.64
C GLY A 441 -19.32 -13.23 -2.94
N ALA A 442 -18.97 -13.95 -1.89
CA ALA A 442 -18.45 -15.30 -2.00
C ALA A 442 -18.86 -16.16 -0.81
N LEU A 443 -19.06 -17.45 -1.06
CA LEU A 443 -19.13 -18.48 -0.04
C LEU A 443 -17.94 -19.42 -0.22
N TYR A 444 -17.24 -19.74 0.87
CA TYR A 444 -16.08 -20.58 0.80
C TYR A 444 -15.99 -21.54 1.97
N HIS A 445 -15.40 -22.71 1.70
CA HIS A 445 -15.22 -23.77 2.65
C HIS A 445 -13.86 -24.44 2.48
N GLU A 446 -13.23 -24.84 3.59
CA GLU A 446 -12.05 -25.67 3.61
C GLU A 446 -12.20 -26.76 4.66
N SER A 447 -11.94 -28.01 4.25
CA SER A 447 -11.85 -29.19 5.12
C SER A 447 -10.45 -29.69 5.18
N ASN A 448 -9.96 -29.99 6.37
CA ASN A 448 -8.68 -30.60 6.62
C ASN A 448 -8.88 -31.89 7.44
N TYR A 449 -8.45 -33.02 6.90
CA TYR A 449 -8.52 -34.32 7.58
C TYR A 449 -7.11 -34.92 7.78
N THR A 450 -6.78 -35.26 9.01
CA THR A 450 -5.48 -35.82 9.37
C THR A 450 -5.66 -37.31 9.74
N LEU A 451 -4.98 -38.18 8.99
CA LEU A 451 -4.97 -39.63 9.18
C LEU A 451 -3.52 -40.11 9.38
N GLY A 452 -3.12 -40.32 10.61
CA GLY A 452 -1.74 -40.65 10.95
C GLY A 452 -0.78 -39.54 10.50
N ARG A 453 0.14 -39.87 9.57
CA ARG A 453 1.08 -38.90 8.98
C ARG A 453 0.53 -38.13 7.76
N TRP A 454 -0.63 -38.55 7.25
CA TRP A 454 -1.26 -37.94 6.06
C TRP A 454 -2.20 -36.85 6.45
N ARG A 455 -2.19 -35.76 5.69
CA ARG A 455 -3.16 -34.68 5.80
C ARG A 455 -3.76 -34.41 4.43
N PHE A 456 -5.08 -34.44 4.38
CA PHE A 456 -5.88 -34.14 3.20
C PHE A 456 -6.54 -32.79 3.40
N THR A 457 -6.37 -31.89 2.43
CA THR A 457 -7.03 -30.58 2.41
C THR A 457 -7.88 -30.50 1.15
N ALA A 458 -9.14 -30.14 1.32
CA ALA A 458 -10.06 -29.86 0.22
C ALA A 458 -10.76 -28.52 0.48
N GLY A 459 -10.78 -27.67 -0.52
CA GLY A 459 -11.41 -26.35 -0.44
C GLY A 459 -12.26 -26.06 -1.65
N LEU A 460 -13.32 -25.31 -1.43
CA LEU A 460 -14.26 -24.86 -2.46
C LEU A 460 -14.64 -23.42 -2.19
N ARG A 461 -14.75 -22.63 -3.26
CA ARG A 461 -15.21 -21.24 -3.19
C ARG A 461 -16.07 -20.92 -4.40
N PHE A 462 -17.17 -20.25 -4.13
CA PHE A 462 -18.05 -19.65 -5.15
C PHE A 462 -18.00 -18.15 -5.00
N ASP A 463 -17.68 -17.46 -6.08
CA ASP A 463 -17.68 -16.00 -6.15
C ASP A 463 -18.70 -15.53 -7.18
N PHE A 464 -19.36 -14.44 -6.86
CA PHE A 464 -20.09 -13.68 -7.84
C PHE A 464 -19.71 -12.20 -7.72
N GLU A 465 -19.64 -11.53 -8.86
CA GLU A 465 -19.34 -10.10 -8.92
C GLU A 465 -20.16 -9.43 -10.01
N HIS A 466 -20.66 -8.24 -9.68
CA HIS A 466 -21.29 -7.34 -10.64
C HIS A 466 -20.49 -6.04 -10.67
N ALA A 467 -19.95 -5.69 -11.84
CA ALA A 467 -19.26 -4.44 -12.08
C ALA A 467 -19.94 -3.64 -13.17
N ARG A 468 -19.99 -2.35 -13.02
CA ARG A 468 -20.58 -1.44 -14.00
C ARG A 468 -19.63 -0.29 -14.29
N LEU A 469 -19.47 0.02 -15.57
CA LEU A 469 -18.79 1.23 -16.02
C LEU A 469 -19.83 2.17 -16.62
N ARG A 470 -19.84 3.40 -16.14
CA ARG A 470 -20.53 4.53 -16.76
C ARG A 470 -19.51 5.59 -17.09
N TYR A 471 -19.54 6.11 -18.28
CA TYR A 471 -18.63 7.18 -18.69
C TYR A 471 -19.41 8.29 -19.40
N ARG A 472 -18.83 9.48 -19.33
CA ARG A 472 -19.29 10.67 -20.05
C ARG A 472 -18.08 11.38 -20.62
N ASN A 473 -18.04 11.53 -21.92
CA ASN A 473 -17.03 12.31 -22.61
C ASN A 473 -17.58 13.70 -22.90
N HIS A 474 -16.74 14.69 -22.81
CA HIS A 474 -17.02 16.06 -23.23
C HIS A 474 -15.74 16.66 -23.82
N THR A 475 -15.92 17.49 -24.80
CA THR A 475 -14.84 18.16 -25.50
C THR A 475 -15.05 19.66 -25.35
N ASP A 476 -13.99 20.37 -25.05
CA ASP A 476 -13.99 21.83 -24.95
C ASP A 476 -12.73 22.35 -25.66
N THR A 477 -12.84 23.52 -26.26
CA THR A 477 -11.73 24.23 -26.89
C THR A 477 -11.50 25.50 -26.10
N ARG A 478 -10.29 25.70 -25.64
CA ARG A 478 -9.93 26.85 -24.79
C ARG A 478 -8.84 27.69 -25.42
#